data_b41ed10ef5d1e56feb5fd35faa02eb4c
#
_entry.id   b41ed10ef5d1e56feb5fd35faa02eb4c
#
_cell.length_a   1.000
_cell.length_b   1.000
_cell.length_c   1.000
_cell.angle_alpha   90.00
_cell.angle_beta   90.00
_cell.angle_gamma   90.00
#
_symmetry.space_group_name_H-M   'P 1'
#
loop_
_entity.id
_entity.type
_entity.pdbx_description
1 polymer ?
#
loop_
_entity_poly.entity_id
_entity_poly.type
_entity_poly.pdbx_seq_one_letter_code
_entity_poly.pdbx_strand_id
1 'polypeptide(L)'
;FRSLQDVDTFRDEFDLILLRLAANRQLPIMGICRGHQLINVAFGGSVYQDIYSQHKGGVLKHSQAMPREQASHSVRITDTSSRLFEILKREPDILVNSVHHQAVKEVAPEFKETAVAPDGINEAMEHPEKEIFSIQWHPEAMASYGDELMLELFKHHVESARLFKEAKRIHQRNVILDS
;
A
#
# COMPACT_ATOMS: atom_id res chain seq x y z
N PHE A 1 13.62 18.92 -10.09
CA PHE A 1 13.91 19.06 -8.65
C PHE A 1 15.24 18.36 -8.35
N ARG A 2 16.17 19.02 -7.61
CA ARG A 2 17.45 18.41 -7.20
C ARG A 2 17.30 17.24 -6.23
N SER A 3 16.12 17.06 -5.65
CA SER A 3 15.75 16.01 -4.70
C SER A 3 15.19 14.75 -5.36
N LEU A 4 14.88 14.78 -6.68
CA LEU A 4 14.50 13.58 -7.40
C LEU A 4 15.74 12.70 -7.58
N GLN A 5 15.69 11.51 -7.01
CA GLN A 5 16.64 10.44 -7.28
C GLN A 5 16.41 9.89 -8.71
N ASP A 6 17.06 8.81 -9.07
CA ASP A 6 16.96 8.23 -10.41
C ASP A 6 15.51 8.05 -10.85
N VAL A 7 15.14 8.67 -11.99
CA VAL A 7 13.81 8.54 -12.60
C VAL A 7 13.91 7.52 -13.71
N ASP A 8 13.24 6.39 -13.53
CA ASP A 8 13.14 5.34 -14.54
C ASP A 8 11.73 5.39 -15.17
N THR A 9 11.60 6.17 -16.24
CA THR A 9 10.34 6.36 -16.95
C THR A 9 9.81 5.09 -17.59
N PHE A 10 10.68 4.19 -18.04
CA PHE A 10 10.28 2.91 -18.62
C PHE A 10 9.65 1.99 -17.57
N ARG A 11 10.26 1.94 -16.38
CA ARG A 11 9.72 1.19 -15.25
C ARG A 11 8.38 1.77 -14.78
N ASP A 12 8.26 3.09 -14.72
CA ASP A 12 7.02 3.76 -14.32
C ASP A 12 5.88 3.44 -15.30
N GLU A 13 6.13 3.53 -16.61
CA GLU A 13 5.15 3.20 -17.64
C GLU A 13 4.74 1.73 -17.58
N PHE A 14 5.70 0.82 -17.48
CA PHE A 14 5.44 -0.61 -17.38
C PHE A 14 4.59 -0.95 -16.15
N ASP A 15 4.96 -0.44 -14.97
CA ASP A 15 4.25 -0.72 -13.73
C ASP A 15 2.83 -0.13 -13.73
N LEU A 16 2.61 1.05 -14.34
CA LEU A 16 1.28 1.64 -14.50
C LEU A 16 0.39 0.79 -15.41
N ILE A 17 0.93 0.28 -16.54
CA ILE A 17 0.20 -0.62 -17.44
C ILE A 17 -0.16 -1.92 -16.73
N LEU A 18 0.80 -2.53 -16.04
CA LEU A 18 0.60 -3.77 -15.29
C LEU A 18 -0.48 -3.61 -14.23
N LEU A 19 -0.43 -2.52 -13.46
CA LEU A 19 -1.40 -2.21 -12.42
C LEU A 19 -2.82 -2.06 -12.99
N ARG A 20 -2.97 -1.32 -14.08
CA ARG A 20 -4.27 -1.13 -14.75
C ARG A 20 -4.83 -2.46 -15.27
N LEU A 21 -3.99 -3.30 -15.86
CA LEU A 21 -4.40 -4.63 -16.32
C LEU A 21 -4.83 -5.53 -15.17
N ALA A 22 -4.10 -5.50 -14.05
CA ALA A 22 -4.44 -6.27 -12.84
C ALA A 22 -5.76 -5.80 -12.24
N ALA A 23 -5.95 -4.49 -12.08
CA ALA A 23 -7.15 -3.89 -11.54
C ALA A 23 -8.39 -4.17 -12.42
N ASN A 24 -8.26 -4.07 -13.75
CA ASN A 24 -9.33 -4.39 -14.70
C ASN A 24 -9.73 -5.88 -14.66
N ARG A 25 -8.80 -6.74 -14.29
CA ARG A 25 -9.06 -8.18 -14.08
C ARG A 25 -9.54 -8.51 -12.68
N GLN A 26 -9.72 -7.49 -11.85
CA GLN A 26 -10.13 -7.62 -10.44
C GLN A 26 -9.18 -8.52 -9.61
N LEU A 27 -7.90 -8.54 -9.98
CA LEU A 27 -6.91 -9.26 -9.18
C LEU A 27 -6.74 -8.59 -7.83
N PRO A 28 -6.53 -9.34 -6.74
CA PRO A 28 -6.05 -8.78 -5.48
C PRO A 28 -4.71 -8.07 -5.67
N ILE A 29 -4.60 -6.87 -5.15
CA ILE A 29 -3.41 -6.03 -5.29
C ILE A 29 -2.99 -5.50 -3.93
N MET A 30 -1.73 -5.72 -3.57
CA MET A 30 -1.08 -5.10 -2.42
C MET A 30 0.07 -4.22 -2.91
N GLY A 31 0.01 -2.91 -2.61
CA GLY A 31 1.07 -1.95 -2.92
C GLY A 31 1.96 -1.67 -1.72
N ILE A 32 3.29 -1.74 -1.89
CA ILE A 32 4.26 -1.46 -0.83
C ILE A 32 5.15 -0.29 -1.27
N CYS A 33 5.30 0.72 -0.43
CA CYS A 33 6.15 1.90 -0.61
C CYS A 33 5.92 2.57 -1.98
N ARG A 34 6.81 2.38 -2.95
CA ARG A 34 6.62 2.89 -4.32
C ARG A 34 5.31 2.35 -4.94
N GLY A 35 4.91 1.11 -4.63
CA GLY A 35 3.64 0.53 -5.06
C GLY A 35 2.41 1.27 -4.51
N HIS A 36 2.47 1.75 -3.30
CA HIS A 36 1.44 2.61 -2.69
C HIS A 36 1.28 3.93 -3.46
N GLN A 37 2.38 4.60 -3.76
CA GLN A 37 2.38 5.84 -4.55
C GLN A 37 1.91 5.61 -5.98
N LEU A 38 2.33 4.50 -6.61
CA LEU A 38 1.94 4.11 -7.96
C LEU A 38 0.43 3.85 -8.08
N ILE A 39 -0.15 3.12 -7.13
CA ILE A 39 -1.60 2.89 -7.06
C ILE A 39 -2.33 4.23 -6.97
N ASN A 40 -1.90 5.11 -6.08
CA ASN A 40 -2.52 6.41 -5.92
C ASN A 40 -2.52 7.22 -7.23
N VAL A 41 -1.39 7.31 -7.91
CA VAL A 41 -1.27 8.04 -9.18
C VAL A 41 -2.09 7.38 -10.30
N ALA A 42 -2.09 6.05 -10.38
CA ALA A 42 -2.85 5.30 -11.38
C ALA A 42 -4.36 5.53 -11.30
N PHE A 43 -4.87 5.83 -10.10
CA PHE A 43 -6.29 6.11 -9.83
C PHE A 43 -6.61 7.61 -9.65
N GLY A 44 -5.67 8.49 -10.04
CA GLY A 44 -5.92 9.94 -10.13
C GLY A 44 -5.56 10.76 -8.89
N GLY A 45 -4.87 10.18 -7.93
CA GLY A 45 -4.27 10.90 -6.80
C GLY A 45 -2.96 11.58 -7.16
N SER A 46 -2.36 12.27 -6.21
CA SER A 46 -1.09 12.98 -6.36
C SER A 46 -0.06 12.57 -5.29
N VAL A 47 1.21 12.89 -5.52
CA VAL A 47 2.31 12.57 -4.60
C VAL A 47 3.16 13.80 -4.28
N TYR A 48 3.70 13.85 -3.08
CA TYR A 48 4.84 14.70 -2.77
C TYR A 48 6.07 14.12 -3.45
N GLN A 49 6.73 14.92 -4.28
CA GLN A 49 7.99 14.52 -4.91
C GLN A 49 9.15 14.52 -3.91
N ASP A 50 9.01 15.32 -2.85
CA ASP A 50 9.91 15.35 -1.70
C ASP A 50 9.15 15.93 -0.51
N ILE A 51 8.86 15.10 0.49
CA ILE A 51 8.10 15.50 1.67
C ILE A 51 8.80 16.59 2.47
N TYR A 52 10.13 16.57 2.52
CA TYR A 52 10.91 17.52 3.31
C TYR A 52 10.85 18.96 2.77
N SER A 53 10.64 19.12 1.46
CA SER A 53 10.54 20.44 0.82
C SER A 53 9.10 20.88 0.53
N GLN A 54 8.16 19.97 0.44
CA GLN A 54 6.80 20.25 -0.03
C GLN A 54 5.72 20.15 1.06
N HIS A 55 5.92 19.32 2.07
CA HIS A 55 4.98 19.23 3.19
C HIS A 55 5.16 20.44 4.12
N LYS A 56 4.05 21.10 4.46
CA LYS A 56 4.09 22.37 5.23
C LYS A 56 4.12 22.19 6.75
N GLY A 57 4.03 20.98 7.26
CA GLY A 57 4.12 20.65 8.68
C GLY A 57 5.55 20.30 9.11
N GLY A 58 5.74 20.00 10.38
CA GLY A 58 6.95 19.32 10.84
C GLY A 58 6.97 17.90 10.27
N VAL A 59 8.07 17.53 9.61
CA VAL A 59 8.19 16.21 8.97
C VAL A 59 9.05 15.29 9.82
N LEU A 60 8.55 14.08 10.10
CA LEU A 60 9.33 13.02 10.72
C LEU A 60 10.45 12.56 9.79
N LYS A 61 11.42 11.85 10.34
CA LYS A 61 12.48 11.27 9.52
C LYS A 61 11.98 9.98 8.85
N HIS A 62 11.30 10.12 7.70
CA HIS A 62 10.80 8.99 6.90
C HIS A 62 11.89 8.22 6.15
N SER A 63 13.14 8.66 6.21
CA SER A 63 14.30 7.93 5.70
C SER A 63 15.20 7.57 6.87
N GLN A 64 14.88 6.46 7.55
CA GLN A 64 15.61 6.02 8.73
C GLN A 64 17.06 5.65 8.44
N ALA A 65 17.94 5.85 9.44
CA ALA A 65 19.34 5.43 9.37
C ALA A 65 19.59 4.04 9.97
N MET A 66 18.62 3.55 10.75
CA MET A 66 18.68 2.21 11.38
C MET A 66 18.30 1.11 10.37
N PRO A 67 18.61 -0.16 10.65
CA PRO A 67 18.24 -1.30 9.81
C PRO A 67 16.74 -1.33 9.50
N ARG A 68 16.40 -1.82 8.31
CA ARG A 68 14.99 -1.79 7.80
C ARG A 68 14.03 -2.69 8.57
N GLU A 69 14.53 -3.69 9.27
CA GLU A 69 13.75 -4.56 10.15
C GLU A 69 13.30 -3.87 11.44
N GLN A 70 13.90 -2.72 11.78
CA GLN A 70 13.57 -1.97 12.98
C GLN A 70 12.53 -0.89 12.67
N ALA A 71 11.56 -0.75 13.58
CA ALA A 71 10.57 0.31 13.50
C ALA A 71 11.20 1.69 13.78
N SER A 72 10.69 2.73 13.12
CA SER A 72 11.20 4.09 13.21
C SER A 72 10.17 5.08 13.75
N HIS A 73 8.89 4.92 13.44
CA HIS A 73 7.81 5.76 13.94
C HIS A 73 6.50 5.00 14.11
N SER A 74 5.54 5.62 14.78
CA SER A 74 4.17 5.10 14.89
C SER A 74 3.33 5.49 13.69
N VAL A 75 2.35 4.65 13.38
CA VAL A 75 1.28 4.94 12.42
C VAL A 75 -0.04 4.67 13.10
N ARG A 76 -0.99 5.60 12.97
CA ARG A 76 -2.35 5.46 13.47
C ARG A 76 -3.28 4.98 12.37
N ILE A 77 -4.05 3.94 12.65
CA ILE A 77 -5.15 3.50 11.80
C ILE A 77 -6.33 4.46 12.00
N THR A 78 -6.73 5.15 10.95
CA THR A 78 -7.77 6.20 10.98
C THR A 78 -9.16 5.67 10.67
N ASP A 79 -9.26 4.56 9.96
CA ASP A 79 -10.51 3.88 9.64
C ASP A 79 -10.58 2.49 10.30
N THR A 80 -11.30 2.40 11.42
CA THR A 80 -11.49 1.13 12.14
C THR A 80 -12.45 0.16 11.44
N SER A 81 -13.07 0.56 10.35
CA SER A 81 -13.84 -0.32 9.47
C SER A 81 -13.03 -0.86 8.28
N SER A 82 -11.77 -0.44 8.17
CA SER A 82 -10.88 -0.82 7.09
C SER A 82 -10.47 -2.29 7.17
N ARG A 83 -10.20 -2.87 6.01
CA ARG A 83 -9.54 -4.17 5.88
C ARG A 83 -8.20 -4.18 6.60
N LEU A 84 -7.44 -3.09 6.47
CA LEU A 84 -6.15 -2.95 7.14
C LEU A 84 -6.26 -3.10 8.66
N PHE A 85 -7.28 -2.49 9.30
CA PHE A 85 -7.50 -2.62 10.74
C PHE A 85 -7.73 -4.08 11.16
N GLU A 86 -8.55 -4.81 10.42
CA GLU A 86 -8.80 -6.24 10.69
C GLU A 86 -7.53 -7.10 10.50
N ILE A 87 -6.77 -6.87 9.43
CA ILE A 87 -5.51 -7.58 9.17
C ILE A 87 -4.52 -7.37 10.30
N LEU A 88 -4.43 -6.15 10.82
CA LEU A 88 -3.54 -5.76 11.91
C LEU A 88 -4.13 -6.05 13.30
N LYS A 89 -5.07 -7.02 13.39
CA LYS A 89 -5.65 -7.51 14.65
C LYS A 89 -6.30 -6.43 15.50
N ARG A 90 -6.82 -5.38 14.84
CA ARG A 90 -7.47 -4.21 15.46
C ARG A 90 -6.56 -3.38 16.35
N GLU A 91 -5.27 -3.38 16.07
CA GLU A 91 -4.33 -2.46 16.72
C GLU A 91 -4.48 -1.06 16.12
N PRO A 92 -4.89 -0.05 16.91
CA PRO A 92 -5.13 1.30 16.39
C PRO A 92 -3.84 2.09 16.13
N ASP A 93 -2.77 1.76 16.82
CA ASP A 93 -1.45 2.37 16.65
C ASP A 93 -0.40 1.26 16.53
N ILE A 94 0.36 1.31 15.46
CA ILE A 94 1.42 0.33 15.16
C ILE A 94 2.76 1.04 14.98
N LEU A 95 3.84 0.30 15.18
CA LEU A 95 5.19 0.78 14.88
C LEU A 95 5.64 0.23 13.53
N VAL A 96 6.17 1.11 12.67
CA VAL A 96 6.59 0.75 11.31
C VAL A 96 8.00 1.27 11.01
N ASN A 97 8.66 0.62 10.06
CA ASN A 97 9.88 1.14 9.46
C ASN A 97 9.57 2.19 8.39
N SER A 98 10.57 2.98 7.99
CA SER A 98 10.33 4.06 7.02
C SER A 98 11.59 4.34 6.20
N VAL A 99 11.48 4.18 4.88
CA VAL A 99 12.59 4.37 3.93
C VAL A 99 12.07 5.05 2.66
N HIS A 100 11.54 6.26 2.80
CA HIS A 100 11.03 7.03 1.68
C HIS A 100 11.22 8.53 1.89
N HIS A 101 11.26 9.31 0.82
CA HIS A 101 11.24 10.76 0.81
C HIS A 101 10.08 11.33 -0.03
N GLN A 102 9.37 10.44 -0.72
CA GLN A 102 8.12 10.72 -1.44
C GLN A 102 6.96 10.09 -0.67
N ALA A 103 5.76 10.63 -0.81
CA ALA A 103 4.55 10.11 -0.19
C ALA A 103 3.29 10.50 -0.96
N VAL A 104 2.19 9.83 -0.70
CA VAL A 104 0.86 10.25 -1.17
C VAL A 104 0.55 11.64 -0.61
N LYS A 105 0.09 12.54 -1.49
CA LYS A 105 -0.32 13.92 -1.15
C LYS A 105 -1.83 14.04 -1.10
N GLU A 106 -2.48 13.73 -2.21
CA GLU A 106 -3.93 13.68 -2.33
C GLU A 106 -4.31 12.24 -2.66
N VAL A 107 -5.13 11.63 -1.82
CA VAL A 107 -5.59 10.26 -2.02
C VAL A 107 -6.50 10.21 -3.24
N ALA A 108 -6.34 9.18 -4.06
CA ALA A 108 -7.14 8.95 -5.24
C ALA A 108 -8.65 8.89 -4.90
N PRO A 109 -9.55 9.47 -5.72
CA PRO A 109 -10.97 9.62 -5.39
C PRO A 109 -11.71 8.32 -5.06
N GLU A 110 -11.27 7.20 -5.62
CA GLU A 110 -11.86 5.88 -5.37
C GLU A 110 -11.33 5.19 -4.10
N PHE A 111 -10.32 5.78 -3.44
CA PHE A 111 -9.66 5.20 -2.29
C PHE A 111 -10.00 5.95 -1.00
N LYS A 112 -9.87 5.23 0.12
CA LYS A 112 -9.95 5.80 1.47
C LYS A 112 -8.57 5.75 2.12
N GLU A 113 -8.19 6.83 2.78
CA GLU A 113 -7.08 6.83 3.72
C GLU A 113 -7.43 5.94 4.90
N THR A 114 -6.54 5.02 5.25
CA THR A 114 -6.76 4.08 6.35
C THR A 114 -5.72 4.20 7.46
N ALA A 115 -4.59 4.84 7.20
CA ALA A 115 -3.57 5.08 8.21
C ALA A 115 -2.73 6.32 7.91
N VAL A 116 -2.28 7.00 8.98
CA VAL A 116 -1.44 8.21 8.92
C VAL A 116 -0.31 8.17 9.94
N ALA A 117 0.82 8.78 9.59
CA ALA A 117 1.90 9.08 10.52
C ALA A 117 1.54 10.30 11.41
N PRO A 118 2.24 10.54 12.54
CA PRO A 118 1.96 11.66 13.44
C PRO A 118 2.11 13.05 12.79
N ASP A 119 2.85 13.18 11.70
CA ASP A 119 3.02 14.40 10.92
C ASP A 119 1.97 14.57 9.80
N GLY A 120 0.99 13.65 9.73
CA GLY A 120 -0.10 13.71 8.76
C GLY A 120 0.26 13.14 7.38
N ILE A 121 1.41 12.51 7.22
CA ILE A 121 1.75 11.78 5.99
C ILE A 121 0.87 10.53 5.90
N ASN A 122 0.24 10.35 4.72
CA ASN A 122 -0.54 9.15 4.44
C ASN A 122 0.36 7.91 4.41
N GLU A 123 0.01 6.92 5.21
CA GLU A 123 0.79 5.68 5.34
C GLU A 123 0.04 4.46 4.80
N ALA A 124 -1.27 4.54 4.61
CA ALA A 124 -2.03 3.48 3.98
C ALA A 124 -3.35 3.98 3.37
N MET A 125 -3.77 3.31 2.34
CA MET A 125 -5.08 3.50 1.71
C MET A 125 -5.61 2.18 1.15
N GLU A 126 -6.93 2.08 0.99
CA GLU A 126 -7.59 0.94 0.37
C GLU A 126 -8.77 1.35 -0.52
N HIS A 127 -9.06 0.53 -1.51
CA HIS A 127 -10.29 0.66 -2.29
C HIS A 127 -11.43 -0.01 -1.54
N PRO A 128 -12.58 0.66 -1.33
CA PRO A 128 -13.66 0.15 -0.49
C PRO A 128 -14.33 -1.13 -1.05
N GLU A 129 -14.33 -1.32 -2.36
CA GLU A 129 -15.04 -2.43 -3.01
C GLU A 129 -14.13 -3.46 -3.67
N LYS A 130 -12.92 -3.05 -4.10
CA LYS A 130 -11.95 -3.95 -4.76
C LYS A 130 -10.94 -4.46 -3.74
N GLU A 131 -10.40 -5.65 -3.98
CA GLU A 131 -9.31 -6.20 -3.15
C GLU A 131 -7.98 -5.52 -3.49
N ILE A 132 -7.92 -4.20 -3.25
CA ILE A 132 -6.74 -3.35 -3.46
C ILE A 132 -6.48 -2.56 -2.20
N PHE A 133 -5.33 -2.77 -1.58
CA PHE A 133 -4.84 -1.96 -0.47
C PHE A 133 -3.36 -1.67 -0.62
N SER A 134 -2.88 -0.65 0.05
CA SER A 134 -1.47 -0.27 -0.05
C SER A 134 -0.97 0.44 1.20
N ILE A 135 0.32 0.31 1.43
CA ILE A 135 1.03 0.79 2.61
C ILE A 135 2.34 1.45 2.20
N GLN A 136 2.74 2.49 2.92
CA GLN A 136 3.94 3.26 2.61
C GLN A 136 5.21 2.65 3.22
N TRP A 137 5.10 1.97 4.37
CA TRP A 137 6.24 1.29 5.01
C TRP A 137 6.64 -0.01 4.31
N HIS A 138 7.65 -0.69 4.84
CA HIS A 138 8.22 -1.93 4.29
C HIS A 138 7.98 -3.13 5.22
N PRO A 139 6.77 -3.72 5.24
CA PRO A 139 6.45 -4.86 6.11
C PRO A 139 7.28 -6.10 5.79
N GLU A 140 7.76 -6.25 4.54
CA GLU A 140 8.58 -7.39 4.11
C GLU A 140 9.88 -7.47 4.90
N ALA A 141 10.49 -6.32 5.20
CA ALA A 141 11.72 -6.29 5.98
C ALA A 141 11.47 -6.68 7.44
N MET A 142 10.38 -6.21 8.05
CA MET A 142 10.03 -6.52 9.44
C MET A 142 9.57 -7.98 9.58
N ALA A 143 8.70 -8.47 8.71
CA ALA A 143 8.21 -9.84 8.72
C ALA A 143 9.34 -10.88 8.53
N SER A 144 10.35 -10.59 7.70
CA SER A 144 11.50 -11.48 7.49
C SER A 144 12.38 -11.64 8.75
N TYR A 145 12.27 -10.72 9.70
CA TYR A 145 12.94 -10.77 11.00
C TYR A 145 12.01 -11.15 12.16
N GLY A 146 10.83 -11.69 11.87
CA GLY A 146 9.95 -12.29 12.84
C GLY A 146 8.81 -11.41 13.36
N ASP A 147 8.54 -10.27 12.73
CA ASP A 147 7.35 -9.48 13.05
C ASP A 147 6.10 -10.18 12.53
N GLU A 148 5.38 -10.84 13.46
CA GLU A 148 4.18 -11.61 13.13
C GLU A 148 3.02 -10.73 12.66
N LEU A 149 2.92 -9.49 13.17
CA LEU A 149 1.86 -8.56 12.76
C LEU A 149 2.04 -8.14 11.29
N MET A 150 3.26 -7.83 10.89
CA MET A 150 3.58 -7.50 9.50
C MET A 150 3.43 -8.71 8.57
N LEU A 151 3.64 -9.92 9.08
CA LEU A 151 3.42 -11.16 8.33
C LEU A 151 1.94 -11.37 7.97
N GLU A 152 1.00 -10.91 8.80
CA GLU A 152 -0.44 -11.03 8.53
C GLU A 152 -0.87 -10.31 7.23
N LEU A 153 -0.21 -9.22 6.85
CA LEU A 153 -0.46 -8.53 5.57
C LEU A 153 -0.22 -9.46 4.36
N PHE A 154 0.84 -10.23 4.40
CA PHE A 154 1.17 -11.18 3.33
C PHE A 154 0.26 -12.40 3.34
N LYS A 155 -0.07 -12.92 4.52
CA LYS A 155 -1.03 -14.03 4.67
C LYS A 155 -2.40 -13.65 4.10
N HIS A 156 -2.88 -12.45 4.43
CA HIS A 156 -4.13 -11.92 3.87
C HIS A 156 -4.08 -11.85 2.34
N HIS A 157 -3.01 -11.28 1.79
CA HIS A 157 -2.87 -11.14 0.34
C HIS A 157 -2.83 -12.49 -0.39
N VAL A 158 -2.12 -13.48 0.16
CA VAL A 158 -2.07 -14.84 -0.39
C VAL A 158 -3.45 -15.49 -0.33
N GLU A 159 -4.18 -15.33 0.77
CA GLU A 159 -5.53 -15.88 0.92
C GLU A 159 -6.51 -15.21 -0.07
N SER A 160 -6.44 -13.90 -0.23
CA SER A 160 -7.25 -13.17 -1.24
C SER A 160 -6.98 -13.70 -2.65
N ALA A 161 -5.71 -13.95 -2.99
CA ALA A 161 -5.34 -14.54 -4.28
C ALA A 161 -5.88 -15.98 -4.46
N ARG A 162 -5.89 -16.78 -3.39
CA ARG A 162 -6.45 -18.14 -3.37
C ARG A 162 -7.97 -18.11 -3.64
N LEU A 163 -8.68 -17.25 -2.91
CA LEU A 163 -10.13 -17.08 -3.05
C LEU A 163 -10.52 -16.61 -4.45
N PHE A 164 -9.79 -15.64 -4.98
CA PHE A 164 -9.97 -15.17 -6.35
C PHE A 164 -9.82 -16.28 -7.40
N LYS A 165 -8.79 -17.11 -7.26
CA LYS A 165 -8.55 -18.25 -8.15
C LYS A 165 -9.70 -19.27 -8.08
N GLU A 166 -10.20 -19.57 -6.89
CA GLU A 166 -11.33 -20.50 -6.70
C GLU A 166 -12.61 -19.96 -7.30
N ALA A 167 -12.94 -18.69 -7.07
CA ALA A 167 -14.12 -18.04 -7.65
C ALA A 167 -14.11 -18.11 -9.19
N LYS A 168 -12.96 -17.87 -9.82
CA LYS A 168 -12.80 -18.01 -11.28
C LYS A 168 -13.02 -19.45 -11.77
N ARG A 169 -12.52 -20.45 -11.04
CA ARG A 169 -12.72 -21.86 -11.43
C ARG A 169 -14.19 -22.26 -11.36
N ILE A 170 -14.92 -21.79 -10.35
CA ILE A 170 -16.36 -22.06 -10.21
C ILE A 170 -17.11 -21.40 -11.37
N HIS A 171 -16.83 -20.14 -11.68
CA HIS A 171 -17.47 -19.43 -12.78
C HIS A 171 -17.25 -20.13 -14.12
N GLN A 172 -16.02 -20.57 -14.43
CA GLN A 172 -15.70 -21.31 -15.67
C GLN A 172 -16.45 -22.65 -15.76
N ARG A 173 -16.61 -23.37 -14.65
CA ARG A 173 -17.37 -24.65 -14.63
C ARG A 173 -18.86 -24.41 -14.92
N ASN A 174 -19.46 -23.39 -14.34
CA ASN A 174 -20.87 -23.08 -14.54
C ASN A 174 -21.15 -22.67 -16.00
N VAL A 175 -20.27 -21.87 -16.62
CA VAL A 175 -20.40 -21.50 -18.05
C VAL A 175 -20.35 -22.71 -18.96
N ILE A 176 -19.54 -23.73 -18.65
CA ILE A 176 -19.46 -24.98 -19.44
C ILE A 176 -20.71 -25.87 -19.26
N LEU A 177 -21.35 -25.82 -18.09
CA LEU A 177 -22.54 -26.64 -17.82
C LEU A 177 -23.83 -26.04 -18.40
N ASP A 178 -23.85 -24.73 -18.64
CA ASP A 178 -24.98 -23.99 -19.20
C ASP A 178 -24.91 -23.80 -20.72
N SER A 179 -23.87 -24.33 -21.37
CA SER A 179 -23.63 -24.33 -22.84
C SER A 179 -23.91 -25.69 -23.44
#